data_76ad614da2f5dd183db68ede8f79454b
#
_entry.id   76ad614da2f5dd183db68ede8f79454b
#
_cell.length_a   1.000
_cell.length_b   1.000
_cell.length_c   1.000
_cell.angle_alpha   90.00
_cell.angle_beta   90.00
_cell.angle_gamma   90.00
#
_symmetry.space_group_name_H-M   'P 1'
#
loop_
_entity.id
_entity.type
_entity.pdbx_description
1 polymer ?
#
loop_
_entity_poly.entity_id
_entity_poly.type
_entity_poly.pdbx_seq_one_letter_code
_entity_poly.pdbx_strand_id
1 'polypeptide(L)'
;MASIFDLGKDASVIVTNIQHLSFSWYTFEMAQLSVNVNKFALLRNSRGQNTPDVLAIARQCIAAGVVGITVHPRPDGRHIRRDDVTTLSPYLNDCGKEFNIEGYPSPDFVDMVCQVAPTQVTLVPDPPEALTSSFGWDIQAHQVFLKDVIERFRRHGIRTSIFVDPTLSDWQPLTWIMPDRVELFTYDYAHQFPQNPEGAIAPYRKAATVISKLGIGLNAGHDLSLENLKFFVTQIPEILEVSIGHALVCESLQSGLGQILSKYMYILR
;
A
#
# COMPACT_ATOMS: atom_id res chain seq x y z
N MET A 1 -21.42 -79.47 26.57
CA MET A 1 -20.06 -80.00 26.29
C MET A 1 -19.38 -79.06 25.30
N ALA A 2 -18.28 -78.46 25.74
CA ALA A 2 -17.08 -78.02 25.04
C ALA A 2 -17.30 -77.11 23.84
N SER A 3 -16.50 -76.12 23.57
CA SER A 3 -15.26 -75.58 24.19
C SER A 3 -15.03 -74.19 23.61
N ILE A 4 -14.52 -73.43 24.48
CA ILE A 4 -13.99 -72.04 24.18
C ILE A 4 -12.76 -72.19 23.30
N PHE A 5 -12.63 -71.41 22.25
CA PHE A 5 -11.34 -71.04 21.67
C PHE A 5 -11.19 -69.54 21.67
N ASP A 6 -10.29 -69.15 22.50
CA ASP A 6 -9.67 -67.83 22.59
C ASP A 6 -8.74 -67.66 21.39
N LEU A 7 -8.88 -66.57 20.63
CA LEU A 7 -7.91 -66.14 19.63
C LEU A 7 -7.60 -64.61 19.81
N GLY A 8 -6.42 -64.51 20.27
CA GLY A 8 -5.62 -63.38 20.67
C GLY A 8 -5.70 -62.09 19.89
N LYS A 9 -5.40 -61.10 20.65
CA LYS A 9 -4.99 -59.73 20.30
C LYS A 9 -3.95 -59.73 19.18
N ASP A 10 -4.21 -58.93 18.15
CA ASP A 10 -3.27 -58.00 17.54
C ASP A 10 -3.93 -57.36 16.30
N ALA A 11 -4.65 -56.26 16.50
CA ALA A 11 -4.98 -55.35 15.44
C ALA A 11 -4.23 -54.04 15.69
N SER A 12 -2.99 -54.01 15.20
CA SER A 12 -2.23 -52.75 15.10
C SER A 12 -2.97 -51.76 14.23
N VAL A 13 -3.57 -50.78 14.89
CA VAL A 13 -4.17 -49.63 14.25
C VAL A 13 -3.05 -48.83 13.57
N ILE A 14 -2.95 -48.96 12.26
CA ILE A 14 -2.17 -47.99 11.44
C ILE A 14 -2.97 -46.69 11.46
N VAL A 15 -2.58 -45.81 12.36
CA VAL A 15 -3.02 -44.40 12.28
C VAL A 15 -2.25 -43.76 11.15
N THR A 16 -2.89 -43.73 9.97
CA THR A 16 -2.44 -42.92 8.87
C THR A 16 -2.60 -41.44 9.27
N ASN A 17 -1.48 -40.79 9.49
CA ASN A 17 -1.37 -39.35 9.66
C ASN A 17 -1.86 -38.69 8.37
N ILE A 18 -3.15 -38.39 8.31
CA ILE A 18 -3.68 -37.42 7.33
C ILE A 18 -3.23 -36.07 7.85
N GLN A 19 -2.07 -35.60 7.36
CA GLN A 19 -1.70 -34.23 7.48
C GLN A 19 -2.85 -33.41 6.92
N HIS A 20 -3.50 -32.64 7.78
CA HIS A 20 -4.40 -31.58 7.39
C HIS A 20 -3.65 -30.64 6.46
N LEU A 21 -3.81 -30.85 5.17
CA LEU A 21 -3.63 -29.78 4.20
C LEU A 21 -4.71 -28.74 4.54
N SER A 22 -4.34 -27.78 5.36
CA SER A 22 -5.12 -26.57 5.50
C SER A 22 -5.10 -25.88 4.13
N PHE A 23 -6.13 -26.17 3.33
CA PHE A 23 -6.50 -25.26 2.24
C PHE A 23 -6.85 -23.95 2.93
N SER A 24 -5.88 -23.05 3.02
CA SER A 24 -6.12 -21.65 3.28
C SER A 24 -7.03 -21.18 2.14
N TRP A 25 -8.30 -21.01 2.45
CA TRP A 25 -9.20 -20.23 1.61
C TRP A 25 -8.62 -18.83 1.63
N TYR A 26 -7.81 -18.49 0.64
CA TYR A 26 -7.51 -17.10 0.35
C TYR A 26 -8.86 -16.47 -0.04
N THR A 27 -9.55 -15.91 0.94
CA THR A 27 -10.48 -14.84 0.66
C THR A 27 -9.61 -13.76 0.04
N PHE A 28 -9.73 -13.55 -1.27
CA PHE A 28 -9.14 -12.40 -1.91
C PHE A 28 -9.75 -11.18 -1.21
N GLU A 29 -9.03 -10.61 -0.26
CA GLU A 29 -9.39 -9.32 0.27
C GLU A 29 -9.28 -8.35 -0.91
N MET A 30 -10.40 -7.72 -1.24
CA MET A 30 -10.42 -6.74 -2.32
C MET A 30 -9.49 -5.58 -1.99
N ALA A 31 -8.83 -5.04 -3.01
CA ALA A 31 -7.90 -3.93 -2.82
C ALA A 31 -8.58 -2.76 -2.10
N GLN A 32 -7.90 -2.21 -1.10
CA GLN A 32 -8.41 -1.11 -0.30
C GLN A 32 -8.02 0.24 -0.91
N LEU A 33 -8.93 1.22 -0.83
CA LEU A 33 -8.62 2.60 -1.25
C LEU A 33 -8.01 3.38 -0.10
N SER A 34 -6.80 3.90 -0.29
CA SER A 34 -6.21 4.97 0.49
C SER A 34 -6.23 6.26 -0.34
N VAL A 35 -6.83 7.33 0.19
CA VAL A 35 -6.89 8.61 -0.52
C VAL A 35 -5.68 9.46 -0.17
N ASN A 36 -4.85 9.74 -1.18
CA ASN A 36 -3.73 10.65 -1.03
C ASN A 36 -4.21 12.10 -1.11
N VAL A 37 -4.17 12.80 0.02
CA VAL A 37 -4.72 14.16 0.17
C VAL A 37 -3.73 15.28 -0.15
N ASN A 38 -2.53 14.97 -0.67
CA ASN A 38 -1.47 15.95 -0.95
C ASN A 38 -1.95 17.10 -1.87
N LYS A 39 -2.76 16.80 -2.90
CA LYS A 39 -3.21 17.82 -3.85
C LYS A 39 -4.26 18.77 -3.27
N PHE A 40 -5.07 18.31 -2.31
CA PHE A 40 -5.95 19.20 -1.53
C PHE A 40 -5.12 20.17 -0.67
N ALA A 41 -4.05 19.65 -0.02
CA ALA A 41 -3.14 20.50 0.74
C ALA A 41 -2.37 21.51 -0.17
N LEU A 42 -1.97 21.09 -1.37
CA LEU A 42 -1.36 21.99 -2.35
C LEU A 42 -2.31 23.14 -2.72
N LEU A 43 -3.58 22.83 -2.99
CA LEU A 43 -4.61 23.85 -3.28
C LEU A 43 -4.80 24.78 -2.08
N ARG A 44 -4.88 24.26 -0.86
CA ARG A 44 -4.91 25.09 0.36
C ARG A 44 -3.72 26.04 0.44
N ASN A 45 -2.53 25.54 0.17
CA ASN A 45 -1.29 26.33 0.30
C ASN A 45 -1.19 27.44 -0.74
N SER A 46 -1.89 27.33 -1.87
CA SER A 46 -1.85 28.34 -2.93
C SER A 46 -2.39 29.73 -2.51
N ARG A 47 -3.21 29.80 -1.42
CA ARG A 47 -3.78 31.06 -0.93
C ARG A 47 -3.41 31.42 0.51
N GLY A 48 -2.66 30.58 1.22
CA GLY A 48 -2.27 30.84 2.60
C GLY A 48 -3.39 30.79 3.64
N GLN A 49 -4.59 30.36 3.26
CA GLN A 49 -5.73 30.10 4.16
C GLN A 49 -5.90 28.58 4.36
N ASN A 50 -6.68 28.16 5.36
CA ASN A 50 -6.97 26.74 5.59
C ASN A 50 -8.17 26.24 4.75
N THR A 51 -8.19 26.55 3.46
CA THR A 51 -9.25 26.14 2.53
C THR A 51 -8.64 25.61 1.24
N PRO A 52 -8.91 24.34 0.86
CA PRO A 52 -9.69 23.35 1.61
C PRO A 52 -8.97 22.87 2.88
N ASP A 53 -9.71 22.64 3.95
CA ASP A 53 -9.17 22.04 5.18
C ASP A 53 -8.89 20.53 4.96
N VAL A 54 -7.62 20.13 5.14
CA VAL A 54 -7.17 18.75 4.88
C VAL A 54 -7.85 17.75 5.80
N LEU A 55 -8.08 18.10 7.07
CA LEU A 55 -8.80 17.23 8.00
C LEU A 55 -10.28 17.10 7.60
N ALA A 56 -10.91 18.19 7.15
CA ALA A 56 -12.29 18.12 6.68
C ALA A 56 -12.43 17.24 5.41
N ILE A 57 -11.45 17.29 4.50
CA ILE A 57 -11.38 16.39 3.35
C ILE A 57 -11.21 14.93 3.81
N ALA A 58 -10.28 14.65 4.72
CA ALA A 58 -10.10 13.31 5.26
C ALA A 58 -11.40 12.77 5.89
N ARG A 59 -12.11 13.60 6.67
CA ARG A 59 -13.42 13.25 7.25
C ARG A 59 -14.45 12.89 6.18
N GLN A 60 -14.51 13.63 5.07
CA GLN A 60 -15.42 13.32 3.95
C GLN A 60 -15.05 11.98 3.31
N CYS A 61 -13.76 11.69 3.10
CA CYS A 61 -13.30 10.41 2.57
C CYS A 61 -13.71 9.25 3.48
N ILE A 62 -13.44 9.36 4.78
CA ILE A 62 -13.77 8.32 5.76
C ILE A 62 -15.30 8.11 5.87
N ALA A 63 -16.08 9.19 5.89
CA ALA A 63 -17.55 9.12 5.89
C ALA A 63 -18.11 8.46 4.63
N ALA A 64 -17.42 8.57 3.49
CA ALA A 64 -17.78 7.89 2.25
C ALA A 64 -17.39 6.38 2.25
N GLY A 65 -16.67 5.89 3.26
CA GLY A 65 -16.28 4.49 3.39
C GLY A 65 -14.84 4.17 2.98
N VAL A 66 -14.01 5.17 2.71
CA VAL A 66 -12.58 4.99 2.43
C VAL A 66 -11.88 4.38 3.65
N VAL A 67 -10.92 3.49 3.41
CA VAL A 67 -10.25 2.74 4.47
C VAL A 67 -9.03 3.48 5.02
N GLY A 68 -8.29 4.21 4.17
CA GLY A 68 -7.07 4.87 4.55
C GLY A 68 -6.89 6.27 3.97
N ILE A 69 -6.02 7.04 4.61
CA ILE A 69 -5.55 8.35 4.14
C ILE A 69 -4.03 8.29 3.99
N THR A 70 -3.54 8.75 2.86
CA THR A 70 -2.11 8.86 2.56
C THR A 70 -1.69 10.33 2.51
N VAL A 71 -0.54 10.62 3.09
CA VAL A 71 0.09 11.95 3.10
C VAL A 71 1.59 11.86 2.82
N HIS A 72 2.15 12.88 2.15
CA HIS A 72 3.59 13.00 1.94
C HIS A 72 4.09 14.37 2.45
N PRO A 73 4.49 14.46 3.71
CA PRO A 73 5.04 15.70 4.27
C PRO A 73 6.47 15.94 3.76
N ARG A 74 6.59 16.62 2.63
CA ARG A 74 7.90 16.98 2.08
C ARG A 74 8.59 18.04 2.93
N PRO A 75 9.94 18.08 2.96
CA PRO A 75 10.68 19.04 3.79
C PRO A 75 10.35 20.51 3.50
N ASP A 76 10.00 20.85 2.26
CA ASP A 76 9.63 22.21 1.86
C ASP A 76 8.17 22.59 2.16
N GLY A 77 7.37 21.66 2.65
CA GLY A 77 5.97 21.90 3.02
C GLY A 77 5.07 22.35 1.86
N ARG A 78 5.45 22.05 0.59
CA ARG A 78 4.70 22.50 -0.60
C ARG A 78 3.23 22.05 -0.60
N HIS A 79 2.92 20.93 0.04
CA HIS A 79 1.54 20.44 0.22
C HIS A 79 1.26 20.08 1.67
N ILE A 80 1.43 18.82 2.10
CA ILE A 80 1.27 18.40 3.49
C ILE A 80 2.37 19.03 4.36
N ARG A 81 1.97 19.58 5.50
CA ARG A 81 2.83 20.13 6.54
C ARG A 81 2.90 19.19 7.74
N ARG A 82 3.88 19.36 8.61
CA ARG A 82 3.96 18.56 9.85
C ARG A 82 2.70 18.68 10.72
N ASP A 83 2.10 19.88 10.77
CA ASP A 83 0.86 20.12 11.53
C ASP A 83 -0.32 19.33 10.97
N ASP A 84 -0.38 19.09 9.66
CA ASP A 84 -1.40 18.23 9.06
C ASP A 84 -1.25 16.79 9.56
N VAL A 85 -0.01 16.28 9.63
CA VAL A 85 0.27 14.93 10.12
C VAL A 85 -0.19 14.76 11.55
N THR A 86 0.17 15.72 12.44
CA THR A 86 -0.21 15.69 13.86
C THR A 86 -1.71 15.86 14.08
N THR A 87 -2.40 16.52 13.15
CA THR A 87 -3.86 16.71 13.21
C THR A 87 -4.62 15.48 12.68
N LEU A 88 -4.12 14.84 11.62
CA LEU A 88 -4.76 13.67 11.01
C LEU A 88 -4.62 12.41 11.84
N SER A 89 -3.44 12.20 12.47
CA SER A 89 -3.12 10.97 13.18
C SER A 89 -4.13 10.63 14.29
N PRO A 90 -4.44 11.49 15.26
CA PRO A 90 -5.42 11.14 16.29
C PRO A 90 -6.80 10.88 15.72
N TYR A 91 -7.24 11.66 14.73
CA TYR A 91 -8.54 11.44 14.10
C TYR A 91 -8.66 10.06 13.45
N LEU A 92 -7.64 9.64 12.68
CA LEU A 92 -7.64 8.36 11.98
C LEU A 92 -7.54 7.19 12.96
N ASN A 93 -6.73 7.32 14.00
CA ASN A 93 -6.65 6.34 15.08
C ASN A 93 -8.00 6.17 15.80
N ASP A 94 -8.66 7.25 16.17
CA ASP A 94 -9.98 7.22 16.84
C ASP A 94 -11.06 6.56 15.95
N CYS A 95 -10.93 6.71 14.62
CA CYS A 95 -11.82 6.07 13.66
C CYS A 95 -11.44 4.62 13.32
N GLY A 96 -10.30 4.12 13.80
CA GLY A 96 -9.76 2.80 13.41
C GLY A 96 -9.45 2.72 11.91
N LYS A 97 -8.93 3.81 11.32
CA LYS A 97 -8.64 3.93 9.89
C LYS A 97 -7.14 3.96 9.64
N GLU A 98 -6.73 3.48 8.46
CA GLU A 98 -5.34 3.44 8.10
C GLU A 98 -4.77 4.83 7.82
N PHE A 99 -3.59 5.08 8.36
CA PHE A 99 -2.82 6.28 8.09
C PHE A 99 -1.48 5.88 7.47
N ASN A 100 -1.24 6.26 6.21
CA ASN A 100 0.01 6.03 5.50
C ASN A 100 0.78 7.36 5.36
N ILE A 101 2.05 7.37 5.79
CA ILE A 101 2.94 8.52 5.62
C ILE A 101 4.03 8.15 4.63
N GLU A 102 4.07 8.86 3.50
CA GLU A 102 5.10 8.69 2.48
C GLU A 102 6.28 9.64 2.72
N GLY A 103 7.48 9.22 2.40
CA GLY A 103 8.63 10.13 2.40
C GLY A 103 9.98 9.45 2.23
N TYR A 104 10.99 10.29 1.94
CA TYR A 104 12.39 9.88 1.98
C TYR A 104 12.83 9.72 3.44
N PRO A 105 13.47 8.60 3.82
CA PRO A 105 13.81 8.31 5.22
C PRO A 105 15.03 9.11 5.72
N SER A 106 14.93 10.44 5.69
CA SER A 106 15.87 11.31 6.40
C SER A 106 15.72 11.13 7.93
N PRO A 107 16.74 11.46 8.73
CA PRO A 107 16.65 11.38 10.18
C PRO A 107 15.40 12.07 10.75
N ASP A 108 15.11 13.30 10.31
CA ASP A 108 13.95 14.08 10.72
C ASP A 108 12.61 13.42 10.37
N PHE A 109 12.54 12.81 9.17
CA PHE A 109 11.35 12.08 8.73
C PHE A 109 11.15 10.82 9.58
N VAL A 110 12.20 10.05 9.79
CA VAL A 110 12.14 8.83 10.60
C VAL A 110 11.74 9.13 12.04
N ASP A 111 12.28 10.19 12.65
CA ASP A 111 11.91 10.63 13.99
C ASP A 111 10.44 11.04 14.08
N MET A 112 9.95 11.82 13.10
CA MET A 112 8.54 12.22 13.03
C MET A 112 7.63 11.00 12.89
N VAL A 113 7.94 10.07 12.00
CA VAL A 113 7.13 8.87 11.79
C VAL A 113 7.10 7.99 13.04
N CYS A 114 8.24 7.81 13.73
CA CYS A 114 8.29 7.07 15.00
C CYS A 114 7.45 7.75 16.10
N GLN A 115 7.40 9.07 16.14
CA GLN A 115 6.58 9.82 17.11
C GLN A 115 5.07 9.71 16.83
N VAL A 116 4.70 9.77 15.54
CA VAL A 116 3.31 9.70 15.10
C VAL A 116 2.76 8.28 15.18
N ALA A 117 3.62 7.28 14.95
CA ALA A 117 3.30 5.86 14.88
C ALA A 117 2.08 5.56 13.97
N PRO A 118 2.15 5.93 12.66
CA PRO A 118 1.06 5.67 11.73
C PRO A 118 0.88 4.16 11.51
N THR A 119 -0.24 3.76 10.89
CA THR A 119 -0.46 2.37 10.51
C THR A 119 0.59 1.88 9.52
N GLN A 120 0.97 2.73 8.57
CA GLN A 120 1.94 2.42 7.52
C GLN A 120 2.86 3.61 7.23
N VAL A 121 4.08 3.30 6.84
CA VAL A 121 5.00 4.24 6.20
C VAL A 121 5.42 3.70 4.84
N THR A 122 5.34 4.53 3.79
CA THR A 122 5.85 4.20 2.46
C THR A 122 7.14 4.97 2.19
N LEU A 123 8.25 4.25 2.05
CA LEU A 123 9.57 4.82 1.80
C LEU A 123 9.77 5.08 0.31
N VAL A 124 10.00 6.34 -0.05
CA VAL A 124 10.25 6.77 -1.44
C VAL A 124 11.68 7.29 -1.59
N PRO A 125 12.33 7.07 -2.75
CA PRO A 125 13.72 7.50 -2.97
C PRO A 125 13.84 8.98 -3.37
N ASP A 126 12.74 9.73 -3.35
CA ASP A 126 12.68 11.08 -3.88
C ASP A 126 13.63 12.02 -3.17
N PRO A 127 14.56 12.68 -3.87
CA PRO A 127 15.29 13.79 -3.29
C PRO A 127 14.36 14.96 -2.95
N PRO A 128 14.73 15.83 -2.00
CA PRO A 128 13.86 16.96 -1.58
C PRO A 128 13.36 17.85 -2.72
N GLU A 129 14.16 17.99 -3.77
CA GLU A 129 13.89 18.86 -4.93
C GLU A 129 12.94 18.23 -5.95
N ALA A 130 12.71 16.92 -5.91
CA ALA A 130 11.84 16.26 -6.88
C ALA A 130 10.41 16.82 -6.84
N LEU A 131 9.85 17.13 -8.02
CA LEU A 131 8.47 17.61 -8.12
C LEU A 131 7.46 16.51 -7.77
N THR A 132 7.75 15.30 -8.21
CA THR A 132 6.96 14.09 -7.96
C THR A 132 7.90 12.89 -8.01
N SER A 133 7.44 11.74 -7.51
CA SER A 133 8.18 10.49 -7.63
C SER A 133 8.32 10.11 -9.11
N SER A 134 9.54 9.83 -9.54
CA SER A 134 9.85 9.51 -10.94
C SER A 134 10.59 8.19 -11.12
N PHE A 135 10.94 7.53 -10.02
CA PHE A 135 11.60 6.21 -10.00
C PHE A 135 11.39 5.53 -8.65
N GLY A 136 11.54 4.21 -8.63
CA GLY A 136 11.57 3.40 -7.41
C GLY A 136 12.98 3.29 -6.81
N TRP A 137 13.08 2.67 -5.63
CA TRP A 137 14.36 2.40 -4.99
C TRP A 137 15.24 1.47 -5.84
N ASP A 138 16.52 1.82 -5.98
CA ASP A 138 17.54 0.84 -6.26
C ASP A 138 17.79 0.02 -4.97
N ILE A 139 17.03 -1.08 -4.87
CA ILE A 139 17.02 -1.90 -3.65
C ILE A 139 18.35 -2.60 -3.39
N GLN A 140 19.17 -2.82 -4.42
CA GLN A 140 20.49 -3.43 -4.26
C GLN A 140 21.49 -2.43 -3.70
N ALA A 141 21.54 -1.22 -4.26
CA ALA A 141 22.46 -0.18 -3.79
C ALA A 141 22.12 0.30 -2.36
N HIS A 142 20.83 0.27 -1.99
CA HIS A 142 20.34 0.83 -0.72
C HIS A 142 19.90 -0.22 0.31
N GLN A 143 20.21 -1.50 0.09
CA GLN A 143 19.68 -2.59 0.94
C GLN A 143 20.02 -2.43 2.43
N VAL A 144 21.25 -2.03 2.80
CA VAL A 144 21.66 -1.84 4.20
C VAL A 144 20.87 -0.70 4.83
N PHE A 145 20.82 0.44 4.13
CA PHE A 145 20.09 1.62 4.58
C PHE A 145 18.60 1.34 4.78
N LEU A 146 17.95 0.73 3.79
CA LEU A 146 16.52 0.40 3.88
C LEU A 146 16.22 -0.58 5.02
N LYS A 147 17.08 -1.59 5.19
CA LYS A 147 16.93 -2.55 6.29
C LYS A 147 16.97 -1.88 7.65
N ASP A 148 17.97 -1.04 7.90
CA ASP A 148 18.13 -0.35 9.18
C ASP A 148 16.92 0.53 9.50
N VAL A 149 16.40 1.26 8.51
CA VAL A 149 15.21 2.10 8.65
C VAL A 149 13.96 1.26 8.91
N ILE A 150 13.76 0.18 8.15
CA ILE A 150 12.61 -0.73 8.29
C ILE A 150 12.62 -1.39 9.68
N GLU A 151 13.78 -1.85 10.16
CA GLU A 151 13.91 -2.42 11.50
C GLU A 151 13.56 -1.39 12.59
N ARG A 152 13.90 -0.13 12.39
CA ARG A 152 13.53 0.94 13.31
C ARG A 152 12.01 1.12 13.37
N PHE A 153 11.32 1.20 12.22
CA PHE A 153 9.86 1.31 12.17
C PHE A 153 9.16 0.06 12.73
N ARG A 154 9.68 -1.12 12.44
CA ARG A 154 9.15 -2.39 12.99
C ARG A 154 9.16 -2.40 14.53
N ARG A 155 10.21 -1.86 15.18
CA ARG A 155 10.26 -1.73 16.65
C ARG A 155 9.17 -0.81 17.20
N HIS A 156 8.62 0.08 16.39
CA HIS A 156 7.51 0.97 16.75
C HIS A 156 6.15 0.42 16.31
N GLY A 157 6.09 -0.82 15.81
CA GLY A 157 4.84 -1.44 15.35
C GLY A 157 4.29 -0.84 14.06
N ILE A 158 5.10 -0.14 13.27
CA ILE A 158 4.70 0.53 12.04
C ILE A 158 4.93 -0.41 10.86
N ARG A 159 3.89 -0.66 10.07
CA ARG A 159 3.98 -1.42 8.80
C ARG A 159 4.80 -0.62 7.79
N THR A 160 5.71 -1.29 7.11
CA THR A 160 6.60 -0.65 6.14
C THR A 160 6.26 -1.04 4.71
N SER A 161 6.22 -0.06 3.82
CA SER A 161 6.14 -0.23 2.38
C SER A 161 7.31 0.47 1.71
N ILE A 162 7.87 -0.10 0.64
CA ILE A 162 8.90 0.53 -0.17
C ILE A 162 8.45 0.72 -1.60
N PHE A 163 8.74 1.88 -2.16
CA PHE A 163 8.35 2.26 -3.52
C PHE A 163 9.38 1.73 -4.53
N VAL A 164 8.95 0.87 -5.48
CA VAL A 164 9.84 0.20 -6.42
C VAL A 164 9.34 0.25 -7.85
N ASP A 165 10.28 0.16 -8.79
CA ASP A 165 9.99 0.00 -10.20
C ASP A 165 9.60 -1.46 -10.50
N PRO A 166 8.50 -1.72 -11.24
CA PRO A 166 8.08 -3.08 -11.59
C PRO A 166 9.04 -3.80 -12.55
N THR A 167 9.96 -3.08 -13.17
CA THR A 167 10.95 -3.62 -14.13
C THR A 167 12.28 -4.02 -13.49
N LEU A 168 12.37 -4.05 -12.16
CA LEU A 168 13.57 -4.51 -11.46
C LEU A 168 14.02 -5.88 -12.00
N SER A 169 15.31 -5.99 -12.30
CA SER A 169 15.92 -7.23 -12.79
C SER A 169 16.22 -8.23 -11.68
N ASP A 170 16.46 -7.75 -10.47
CA ASP A 170 16.77 -8.57 -9.30
C ASP A 170 15.92 -8.15 -8.08
N TRP A 171 15.14 -9.11 -7.57
CA TRP A 171 14.28 -8.96 -6.41
C TRP A 171 14.88 -9.59 -5.14
N GLN A 172 16.04 -10.25 -5.24
CA GLN A 172 16.67 -10.93 -4.11
C GLN A 172 16.94 -10.03 -2.90
N PRO A 173 17.33 -8.75 -3.06
CA PRO A 173 17.51 -7.86 -1.92
C PRO A 173 16.28 -7.73 -1.01
N LEU A 174 15.05 -7.91 -1.53
CA LEU A 174 13.84 -7.89 -0.70
C LEU A 174 13.83 -8.96 0.39
N THR A 175 14.44 -10.12 0.15
CA THR A 175 14.52 -11.21 1.14
C THR A 175 15.35 -10.83 2.35
N TRP A 176 16.26 -9.86 2.20
CA TRP A 176 17.11 -9.37 3.26
C TRP A 176 16.60 -8.07 3.89
N ILE A 177 16.03 -7.17 3.06
CA ILE A 177 15.38 -5.92 3.50
C ILE A 177 14.13 -6.25 4.32
N MET A 178 13.30 -7.19 3.84
CA MET A 178 12.07 -7.67 4.45
C MET A 178 11.06 -6.55 4.78
N PRO A 179 10.64 -5.72 3.82
CA PRO A 179 9.53 -4.81 4.03
C PRO A 179 8.23 -5.61 4.20
N ASP A 180 7.24 -5.04 4.87
CA ASP A 180 5.93 -5.69 4.99
C ASP A 180 5.16 -5.63 3.66
N ARG A 181 5.35 -4.54 2.90
CA ARG A 181 4.75 -4.31 1.59
C ARG A 181 5.73 -3.69 0.60
N VAL A 182 5.38 -3.82 -0.66
CA VAL A 182 6.00 -3.12 -1.79
C VAL A 182 4.92 -2.33 -2.49
N GLU A 183 5.19 -1.07 -2.81
CA GLU A 183 4.33 -0.25 -3.66
C GLU A 183 4.95 -0.12 -5.06
N LEU A 184 4.22 -0.57 -6.08
CA LEU A 184 4.68 -0.51 -7.46
C LEU A 184 4.47 0.88 -8.05
N PHE A 185 5.52 1.45 -8.64
CA PHE A 185 5.44 2.68 -9.42
C PHE A 185 4.67 2.46 -10.71
N THR A 186 3.58 3.20 -10.93
CA THR A 186 2.60 2.91 -12.00
C THR A 186 2.61 3.92 -13.14
N TYR A 187 3.61 4.80 -13.23
CA TYR A 187 3.70 5.81 -14.28
C TYR A 187 3.69 5.21 -15.69
N ASP A 188 4.59 4.25 -15.95
CA ASP A 188 4.70 3.62 -17.28
C ASP A 188 3.43 2.86 -17.66
N TYR A 189 2.79 2.21 -16.69
CA TYR A 189 1.49 1.59 -16.90
C TYR A 189 0.46 2.61 -17.36
N ALA A 190 0.29 3.70 -16.61
CA ALA A 190 -0.72 4.72 -16.91
C ALA A 190 -0.51 5.38 -18.29
N HIS A 191 0.75 5.63 -18.66
CA HIS A 191 1.10 6.23 -19.94
C HIS A 191 0.92 5.30 -21.14
N GLN A 192 1.22 4.01 -20.98
CA GLN A 192 1.13 3.03 -22.05
C GLN A 192 -0.29 2.44 -22.16
N PHE A 193 -1.07 2.47 -21.09
CA PHE A 193 -2.38 1.84 -21.01
C PHE A 193 -3.33 2.23 -22.14
N PRO A 194 -3.48 3.52 -22.53
CA PRO A 194 -4.42 3.89 -23.60
C PRO A 194 -4.12 3.26 -24.95
N GLN A 195 -2.85 2.95 -25.24
CA GLN A 195 -2.42 2.39 -26.52
C GLN A 195 -2.30 0.86 -26.48
N ASN A 196 -1.83 0.30 -25.39
CA ASN A 196 -1.55 -1.13 -25.24
C ASN A 196 -1.73 -1.61 -23.80
N PRO A 197 -2.95 -1.85 -23.33
CA PRO A 197 -3.21 -2.28 -21.94
C PRO A 197 -2.47 -3.57 -21.54
N GLU A 198 -2.43 -4.57 -22.45
CA GLU A 198 -1.77 -5.85 -22.19
C GLU A 198 -0.25 -5.74 -22.09
N GLY A 199 0.36 -4.92 -22.95
CA GLY A 199 1.79 -4.63 -22.87
C GLY A 199 2.14 -3.83 -21.60
N ALA A 200 1.31 -2.85 -21.26
CA ALA A 200 1.49 -2.00 -20.10
C ALA A 200 1.46 -2.78 -18.76
N ILE A 201 0.56 -3.76 -18.62
CA ILE A 201 0.40 -4.53 -17.39
C ILE A 201 1.41 -5.67 -17.23
N ALA A 202 2.05 -6.12 -18.31
CA ALA A 202 2.89 -7.31 -18.29
C ALA A 202 4.06 -7.25 -17.28
N PRO A 203 4.83 -6.14 -17.12
CA PRO A 203 5.86 -6.02 -16.11
C PRO A 203 5.30 -6.13 -14.69
N TYR A 204 4.15 -5.54 -14.44
CA TYR A 204 3.48 -5.52 -13.13
C TYR A 204 3.01 -6.91 -12.70
N ARG A 205 2.45 -7.71 -13.62
CA ARG A 205 2.11 -9.12 -13.36
C ARG A 205 3.33 -9.95 -12.97
N LYS A 206 4.46 -9.73 -13.65
CA LYS A 206 5.73 -10.41 -13.29
C LYS A 206 6.21 -10.01 -11.90
N ALA A 207 6.24 -8.71 -11.62
CA ALA A 207 6.60 -8.19 -10.30
C ALA A 207 5.71 -8.75 -9.20
N ALA A 208 4.38 -8.69 -9.38
CA ALA A 208 3.40 -9.23 -8.44
C ALA A 208 3.63 -10.70 -8.14
N THR A 209 3.87 -11.51 -9.18
CA THR A 209 4.16 -12.95 -9.04
C THR A 209 5.42 -13.20 -8.19
N VAL A 210 6.46 -12.39 -8.36
CA VAL A 210 7.70 -12.55 -7.57
C VAL A 210 7.49 -12.10 -6.13
N ILE A 211 6.92 -10.91 -5.93
CA ILE A 211 6.70 -10.31 -4.61
C ILE A 211 5.79 -11.19 -3.75
N SER A 212 4.70 -11.71 -4.32
CA SER A 212 3.79 -12.63 -3.62
C SER A 212 4.47 -13.93 -3.19
N LYS A 213 5.37 -14.49 -4.02
CA LYS A 213 6.16 -15.68 -3.65
C LYS A 213 7.13 -15.41 -2.49
N LEU A 214 7.55 -14.17 -2.30
CA LEU A 214 8.36 -13.76 -1.16
C LEU A 214 7.53 -13.55 0.12
N GLY A 215 6.20 -13.65 0.04
CA GLY A 215 5.30 -13.40 1.17
C GLY A 215 5.19 -11.92 1.54
N ILE A 216 5.52 -11.01 0.63
CA ILE A 216 5.46 -9.56 0.81
C ILE A 216 4.13 -9.05 0.24
N GLY A 217 3.45 -8.17 0.97
CA GLY A 217 2.20 -7.54 0.50
C GLY A 217 2.45 -6.58 -0.67
N LEU A 218 1.43 -6.37 -1.49
CA LEU A 218 1.54 -5.58 -2.70
C LEU A 218 0.58 -4.39 -2.69
N ASN A 219 1.13 -3.19 -2.86
CA ASN A 219 0.40 -1.93 -3.03
C ASN A 219 0.70 -1.35 -4.41
N ALA A 220 -0.15 -0.44 -4.87
CA ALA A 220 0.07 0.37 -6.06
C ALA A 220 -0.54 1.76 -5.87
N GLY A 221 -0.20 2.71 -6.75
CA GLY A 221 -0.76 4.05 -6.59
C GLY A 221 -0.38 5.00 -7.70
N HIS A 222 0.07 6.16 -7.33
CA HIS A 222 0.60 7.30 -8.07
C HIS A 222 -0.25 7.75 -9.28
N ASP A 223 -0.23 7.06 -10.43
CA ASP A 223 -0.88 7.47 -11.69
C ASP A 223 -2.14 6.63 -12.03
N LEU A 224 -2.65 5.85 -11.06
CA LEU A 224 -3.90 5.14 -11.24
C LEU A 224 -5.09 6.11 -11.22
N SER A 225 -6.07 5.86 -12.10
CA SER A 225 -7.24 6.70 -12.34
C SER A 225 -8.48 5.83 -12.61
N LEU A 226 -9.66 6.45 -12.73
CA LEU A 226 -10.88 5.72 -13.12
C LEU A 226 -10.76 5.03 -14.50
N GLU A 227 -9.87 5.49 -15.36
CA GLU A 227 -9.69 4.92 -16.70
C GLU A 227 -8.94 3.58 -16.67
N ASN A 228 -7.93 3.46 -15.79
CA ASN A 228 -6.96 2.35 -15.83
C ASN A 228 -7.02 1.42 -14.62
N LEU A 229 -7.60 1.85 -13.48
CA LEU A 229 -7.61 1.11 -12.22
C LEU A 229 -8.29 -0.24 -12.33
N LYS A 230 -9.49 -0.30 -12.97
CA LYS A 230 -10.25 -1.55 -13.06
C LYS A 230 -9.45 -2.66 -13.72
N PHE A 231 -8.81 -2.35 -14.83
CA PHE A 231 -7.98 -3.31 -15.54
C PHE A 231 -6.79 -3.74 -14.67
N PHE A 232 -6.13 -2.78 -14.00
CA PHE A 232 -4.97 -3.05 -13.15
C PHE A 232 -5.29 -4.06 -12.04
N VAL A 233 -6.31 -3.80 -11.23
CA VAL A 233 -6.67 -4.68 -10.10
C VAL A 233 -7.28 -6.02 -10.56
N THR A 234 -7.92 -6.06 -11.73
CA THR A 234 -8.40 -7.32 -12.31
C THR A 234 -7.25 -8.21 -12.78
N GLN A 235 -6.18 -7.61 -13.28
CA GLN A 235 -5.00 -8.34 -13.77
C GLN A 235 -4.00 -8.72 -12.67
N ILE A 236 -4.08 -8.04 -11.51
CA ILE A 236 -3.21 -8.27 -10.34
C ILE A 236 -4.09 -8.32 -9.09
N PRO A 237 -4.79 -9.44 -8.86
CA PRO A 237 -5.70 -9.58 -7.72
C PRO A 237 -4.97 -9.62 -6.36
N GLU A 238 -3.65 -9.71 -6.35
CA GLU A 238 -2.80 -9.67 -5.15
C GLU A 238 -2.64 -8.26 -4.56
N ILE A 239 -3.11 -7.22 -5.25
CA ILE A 239 -3.06 -5.84 -4.73
C ILE A 239 -3.91 -5.73 -3.47
N LEU A 240 -3.28 -5.29 -2.38
CA LEU A 240 -3.93 -5.09 -1.07
C LEU A 240 -4.45 -3.66 -0.91
N GLU A 241 -3.75 -2.68 -1.48
CA GLU A 241 -4.07 -1.26 -1.33
C GLU A 241 -3.69 -0.48 -2.59
N VAL A 242 -4.53 0.49 -2.93
CA VAL A 242 -4.21 1.51 -3.93
C VAL A 242 -4.25 2.90 -3.30
N SER A 243 -3.14 3.66 -3.44
CA SER A 243 -3.02 5.04 -2.96
C SER A 243 -3.22 6.01 -4.13
N ILE A 244 -4.37 6.68 -4.20
CA ILE A 244 -4.74 7.52 -5.34
C ILE A 244 -4.90 8.98 -4.91
N GLY A 245 -4.18 9.88 -5.59
CA GLY A 245 -4.16 11.30 -5.26
C GLY A 245 -4.51 12.20 -6.44
N HIS A 246 -3.57 12.43 -7.33
CA HIS A 246 -3.70 13.45 -8.39
C HIS A 246 -4.94 13.23 -9.28
N ALA A 247 -5.12 12.04 -9.81
CA ALA A 247 -6.26 11.71 -10.66
C ALA A 247 -7.59 11.91 -9.92
N LEU A 248 -7.71 11.37 -8.69
CA LEU A 248 -8.90 11.49 -7.86
C LEU A 248 -9.28 12.96 -7.62
N VAL A 249 -8.29 13.83 -7.34
CA VAL A 249 -8.55 15.26 -7.11
C VAL A 249 -9.00 15.94 -8.40
N CYS A 250 -8.34 15.71 -9.54
CA CYS A 250 -8.72 16.28 -10.83
C CYS A 250 -10.15 15.86 -11.26
N GLU A 251 -10.48 14.59 -11.10
CA GLU A 251 -11.81 14.04 -11.38
C GLU A 251 -12.87 14.64 -10.43
N SER A 252 -12.50 14.85 -9.15
CA SER A 252 -13.37 15.46 -8.15
C SER A 252 -13.70 16.92 -8.44
N LEU A 253 -12.82 17.67 -9.10
CA LEU A 253 -13.10 19.04 -9.56
C LEU A 253 -14.22 19.09 -10.59
N GLN A 254 -14.43 18.01 -11.35
CA GLN A 254 -15.46 17.92 -12.39
C GLN A 254 -16.78 17.37 -11.85
N SER A 255 -16.73 16.39 -10.94
CA SER A 255 -17.91 15.61 -10.55
C SER A 255 -18.24 15.66 -9.06
N GLY A 256 -17.40 16.31 -8.25
CA GLY A 256 -17.50 16.32 -6.80
C GLY A 256 -16.89 15.08 -6.13
N LEU A 257 -16.28 15.30 -4.96
CA LEU A 257 -15.48 14.28 -4.24
C LEU A 257 -16.30 13.02 -3.91
N GLY A 258 -17.51 13.17 -3.38
CA GLY A 258 -18.33 12.01 -2.98
C GLY A 258 -18.68 11.08 -4.13
N GLN A 259 -18.99 11.63 -5.32
CA GLN A 259 -19.27 10.82 -6.50
C GLN A 259 -18.03 10.07 -6.98
N ILE A 260 -16.88 10.72 -6.97
CA ILE A 260 -15.61 10.11 -7.41
C ILE A 260 -15.18 9.00 -6.43
N LEU A 261 -15.26 9.23 -5.14
CA LEU A 261 -14.99 8.19 -4.14
C LEU A 261 -15.87 6.96 -4.35
N SER A 262 -17.16 7.16 -4.60
CA SER A 262 -18.08 6.06 -4.87
C SER A 262 -17.70 5.24 -6.10
N LYS A 263 -17.20 5.88 -7.17
CA LYS A 263 -16.72 5.20 -8.38
C LYS A 263 -15.46 4.37 -8.11
N TYR A 264 -14.47 4.93 -7.41
CA TYR A 264 -13.26 4.20 -7.03
C TYR A 264 -13.59 2.98 -6.16
N MET A 265 -14.39 3.16 -5.12
CA MET A 265 -14.79 2.06 -4.26
C MET A 265 -15.63 1.00 -4.97
N TYR A 266 -16.41 1.38 -5.99
CA TYR A 266 -17.13 0.42 -6.83
C TYR A 266 -16.21 -0.45 -7.68
N ILE A 267 -15.13 0.14 -8.21
CA ILE A 267 -14.11 -0.59 -8.98
C ILE A 267 -13.37 -1.61 -8.11
N LEU A 268 -13.14 -1.28 -6.85
CA LEU A 268 -12.38 -2.08 -5.90
C LEU A 268 -13.24 -3.14 -5.16
N ARG A 269 -14.52 -3.23 -5.47
CA ARG A 269 -15.45 -4.27 -4.97
C ARG A 269 -15.54 -5.45 -5.94
#